data_87de200a2a3f38e5aed60bb6c3bfbdb4
#
_entry.id   87de200a2a3f38e5aed60bb6c3bfbdb4
#
_cell.length_a   1.000
_cell.length_b   1.000
_cell.length_c   1.000
_cell.angle_alpha   90.00
_cell.angle_beta   90.00
_cell.angle_gamma   90.00
#
_symmetry.space_group_name_H-M   'P 1'
#
loop_
_entity.id
_entity.type
_entity.pdbx_description
1 polymer ?
#
loop_
_entity_poly.entity_id
_entity_poly.type
_entity_poly.pdbx_seq_one_letter_code
_entity_poly.pdbx_strand_id
1 'polypeptide(L)'
;MKKTFILLITLFMVSCSGEIYEDELRVGKDSLAYVGDTEKLFSGDVLDKYGEKIGTYKKGLKDGNWFEVDIKKGTQKKASYIKGVPEGEQVTYLFPGPREKNKRLEYVKYEDGKIVGTWTTWSKDNEGKLITRGEITFENGSGRWKERDPNTRALILAGNYENWEKSGLWKSWDPQGVPVSEGDYVEGKKVNKWVWYEKGKDTGWEENYNNGVLDGKFNNLSPYAKIRGVGSFSDGVKTGEWEEYYTSTDESLKRSQSGAYQFGKKVGTWSLYAKNGRRVAEGSFKNNLKEGEWIEGQDIDSSSKFFGKGNYSNNKKNGSWSYVAPRQNPTVEGSFTNGEPSGEWKVVYNKETYTGSLAELKNKVPKLNEFSF
;
A
#
# COMPACT_ATOMS: atom_id res chain seq x y z
N MET A 1 60.04 6.67 -24.73
CA MET A 1 58.78 6.57 -25.49
C MET A 1 57.65 7.19 -24.61
N LYS A 2 57.30 8.45 -24.89
CA LYS A 2 56.23 9.16 -24.20
C LYS A 2 54.92 8.79 -24.87
N LYS A 3 53.99 8.15 -24.11
CA LYS A 3 52.60 7.91 -24.57
C LYS A 3 51.80 9.20 -24.30
N THR A 4 51.48 9.88 -25.36
CA THR A 4 50.56 11.04 -25.35
C THR A 4 49.13 10.52 -25.21
N PHE A 5 48.49 10.78 -24.08
CA PHE A 5 47.05 10.58 -23.89
C PHE A 5 46.33 11.72 -24.58
N ILE A 6 45.65 11.40 -25.66
CA ILE A 6 44.72 12.34 -26.28
C ILE A 6 43.41 12.26 -25.48
N LEU A 7 43.16 13.28 -24.68
CA LEU A 7 41.88 13.52 -23.98
C LEU A 7 40.90 14.02 -25.04
N LEU A 8 40.00 13.14 -25.48
CA LEU A 8 38.90 13.55 -26.36
C LEU A 8 37.89 14.34 -25.50
N ILE A 9 38.05 15.67 -25.48
CA ILE A 9 37.03 16.58 -24.96
C ILE A 9 35.94 16.61 -26.02
N THR A 10 34.86 15.83 -25.84
CA THR A 10 33.61 16.05 -26.55
C THR A 10 33.04 17.38 -26.09
N LEU A 11 33.34 18.43 -26.88
CA LEU A 11 32.65 19.69 -26.76
C LEU A 11 31.19 19.44 -27.13
N PHE A 12 30.31 19.39 -26.13
CA PHE A 12 28.88 19.49 -26.35
C PHE A 12 28.63 20.88 -26.98
N MET A 13 28.50 20.91 -28.28
CA MET A 13 27.97 22.06 -28.98
C MET A 13 26.50 22.14 -28.59
N VAL A 14 26.16 22.95 -27.58
CA VAL A 14 24.81 23.42 -27.36
C VAL A 14 24.40 24.11 -28.66
N SER A 15 23.57 23.43 -29.46
CA SER A 15 23.01 23.97 -30.69
C SER A 15 22.38 25.33 -30.39
N CYS A 16 22.73 26.35 -31.18
CA CYS A 16 22.09 27.68 -31.11
C CYS A 16 20.61 27.64 -31.52
N SER A 17 20.04 26.48 -31.84
CA SER A 17 18.64 26.28 -32.27
C SER A 17 17.66 26.20 -31.09
N GLY A 18 18.09 26.03 -29.85
CA GLY A 18 17.19 25.83 -28.70
C GLY A 18 16.43 24.50 -28.72
N GLU A 19 16.98 23.48 -29.40
CA GLU A 19 16.42 22.11 -29.46
C GLU A 19 17.22 21.20 -28.53
N ILE A 20 16.53 20.25 -27.86
CA ILE A 20 17.13 19.24 -26.99
C ILE A 20 16.34 17.93 -27.06
N TYR A 21 17.00 16.79 -26.89
CA TYR A 21 16.33 15.52 -26.81
C TYR A 21 15.72 15.31 -25.41
N GLU A 22 14.60 14.61 -25.33
CA GLU A 22 13.83 14.40 -24.10
C GLU A 22 14.69 13.74 -22.99
N ASP A 23 15.58 12.82 -23.36
CA ASP A 23 16.48 12.12 -22.42
C ASP A 23 17.64 12.97 -21.90
N GLU A 24 17.88 14.13 -22.48
CA GLU A 24 18.85 15.12 -22.01
C GLU A 24 18.25 16.14 -21.04
N LEU A 25 16.93 16.07 -20.78
CA LEU A 25 16.22 16.93 -19.85
C LEU A 25 16.02 16.28 -18.50
N ARG A 26 16.14 17.05 -17.43
CA ARG A 26 15.70 16.69 -16.09
C ARG A 26 14.49 17.54 -15.70
N VAL A 27 13.39 16.89 -15.32
CA VAL A 27 12.25 17.59 -14.71
C VAL A 27 12.40 17.51 -13.19
N GLY A 28 12.50 18.64 -12.54
CA GLY A 28 12.65 18.77 -11.08
C GLY A 28 11.37 18.45 -10.32
N LYS A 29 11.47 18.37 -8.98
CA LYS A 29 10.30 18.21 -8.09
C LYS A 29 9.36 19.42 -8.11
N ASP A 30 9.88 20.57 -8.52
CA ASP A 30 9.15 21.81 -8.80
C ASP A 30 8.39 21.80 -10.14
N SER A 31 8.45 20.68 -10.87
CA SER A 31 7.89 20.50 -12.22
C SER A 31 8.51 21.39 -13.31
N LEU A 32 9.68 21.98 -13.04
CA LEU A 32 10.44 22.76 -14.03
C LEU A 32 11.42 21.85 -14.79
N ALA A 33 11.66 22.17 -16.07
CA ALA A 33 12.62 21.47 -16.91
C ALA A 33 13.99 22.16 -16.88
N TYR A 34 15.04 21.38 -16.68
CA TYR A 34 16.44 21.79 -16.59
C TYR A 34 17.28 21.07 -17.64
N VAL A 35 18.36 21.70 -18.07
CA VAL A 35 19.32 21.09 -19.01
C VAL A 35 20.21 20.11 -18.24
N GLY A 36 20.03 18.80 -18.48
CA GLY A 36 20.80 17.75 -17.82
C GLY A 36 20.81 17.89 -16.29
N ASP A 37 21.96 17.70 -15.69
CA ASP A 37 22.16 17.82 -14.24
C ASP A 37 22.46 19.25 -13.76
N THR A 38 22.20 20.25 -14.61
CA THR A 38 22.42 21.65 -14.26
C THR A 38 21.22 22.27 -13.54
N GLU A 39 21.40 23.45 -12.93
CA GLU A 39 20.33 24.30 -12.40
C GLU A 39 19.80 25.32 -13.43
N LYS A 40 20.18 25.17 -14.71
CA LYS A 40 19.75 26.07 -15.79
C LYS A 40 18.40 25.62 -16.32
N LEU A 41 17.39 26.48 -16.21
CA LEU A 41 16.07 26.26 -16.81
C LEU A 41 16.16 26.21 -18.33
N PHE A 42 15.52 25.20 -18.90
CA PHE A 42 15.48 25.03 -20.33
C PHE A 42 14.45 25.95 -21.00
N SER A 43 14.79 26.45 -22.17
CA SER A 43 13.87 27.14 -23.07
C SER A 43 14.20 26.73 -24.50
N GLY A 44 13.26 26.11 -25.20
CA GLY A 44 13.45 25.58 -26.53
C GLY A 44 12.50 24.42 -26.84
N ASP A 45 12.72 23.82 -27.98
CA ASP A 45 11.95 22.69 -28.47
C ASP A 45 12.51 21.37 -27.95
N VAL A 46 11.63 20.45 -27.57
CA VAL A 46 11.98 19.09 -27.13
C VAL A 46 11.70 18.13 -28.26
N LEU A 47 12.68 17.31 -28.56
CA LEU A 47 12.60 16.28 -29.60
C LEU A 47 12.52 14.90 -28.93
N ASP A 48 11.80 13.98 -29.54
CA ASP A 48 11.84 12.57 -29.19
C ASP A 48 13.14 11.91 -29.74
N LYS A 49 13.34 10.63 -29.41
CA LYS A 49 14.50 9.86 -29.89
C LYS A 49 14.61 9.70 -31.41
N TYR A 50 13.59 10.08 -32.16
CA TYR A 50 13.58 10.05 -33.63
C TYR A 50 13.76 11.44 -34.25
N GLY A 51 13.95 12.48 -33.43
CA GLY A 51 14.11 13.87 -33.85
C GLY A 51 12.79 14.58 -34.13
N GLU A 52 11.65 13.98 -33.77
CA GLU A 52 10.32 14.62 -33.94
C GLU A 52 10.03 15.53 -32.74
N LYS A 53 9.57 16.74 -33.01
CA LYS A 53 9.20 17.71 -31.97
C LYS A 53 7.99 17.20 -31.16
N ILE A 54 8.18 17.07 -29.85
CA ILE A 54 7.13 16.66 -28.92
C ILE A 54 6.57 17.81 -28.07
N GLY A 55 7.28 18.92 -27.96
CA GLY A 55 6.81 20.07 -27.20
C GLY A 55 7.80 21.21 -27.16
N THR A 56 7.46 22.25 -26.40
CA THR A 56 8.33 23.42 -26.17
C THR A 56 8.30 23.77 -24.70
N TYR A 57 9.45 24.12 -24.13
CA TYR A 57 9.55 24.76 -22.83
C TYR A 57 9.90 26.25 -22.98
N LYS A 58 9.35 27.08 -22.08
CA LYS A 58 9.76 28.47 -21.86
C LYS A 58 10.10 28.67 -20.39
N LYS A 59 11.38 28.95 -20.08
CA LYS A 59 11.88 29.08 -18.69
C LYS A 59 11.52 27.90 -17.82
N GLY A 60 11.72 26.68 -18.31
CA GLY A 60 11.42 25.44 -17.61
C GLY A 60 9.93 25.04 -17.61
N LEU A 61 9.02 25.85 -18.09
CA LEU A 61 7.57 25.57 -18.10
C LEU A 61 7.11 25.11 -19.48
N LYS A 62 6.26 24.07 -19.54
CA LYS A 62 5.61 23.63 -20.79
C LYS A 62 4.82 24.79 -21.42
N ASP A 63 4.98 24.98 -22.72
CA ASP A 63 4.30 26.03 -23.48
C ASP A 63 3.91 25.51 -24.86
N GLY A 64 2.72 25.88 -25.34
CA GLY A 64 2.20 25.41 -26.64
C GLY A 64 1.74 23.93 -26.63
N ASN A 65 1.76 23.32 -27.81
CA ASN A 65 1.30 21.96 -28.03
C ASN A 65 2.35 20.92 -27.61
N TRP A 66 1.87 19.85 -26.95
CA TRP A 66 2.66 18.72 -26.50
C TRP A 66 2.09 17.40 -26.99
N PHE A 67 3.01 16.46 -27.31
CA PHE A 67 2.70 15.08 -27.66
C PHE A 67 3.49 14.15 -26.75
N GLU A 68 2.78 13.38 -25.94
CA GLU A 68 3.38 12.45 -24.98
C GLU A 68 2.99 11.02 -25.37
N VAL A 69 3.96 10.08 -25.38
CA VAL A 69 3.73 8.66 -25.67
C VAL A 69 4.10 7.84 -24.47
N ASP A 70 3.13 7.09 -23.93
CA ASP A 70 3.34 6.09 -22.89
C ASP A 70 3.27 4.69 -23.51
N ILE A 71 4.45 4.14 -23.83
CA ILE A 71 4.57 2.81 -24.45
C ILE A 71 4.05 1.72 -23.51
N LYS A 72 4.27 1.86 -22.20
CA LYS A 72 3.84 0.86 -21.20
C LYS A 72 2.32 0.77 -21.10
N LYS A 73 1.64 1.90 -21.19
CA LYS A 73 0.17 1.97 -21.21
C LYS A 73 -0.43 1.80 -22.60
N GLY A 74 0.38 1.82 -23.64
CA GLY A 74 -0.11 1.79 -25.02
C GLY A 74 -0.96 3.02 -25.36
N THR A 75 -0.56 4.21 -24.90
CA THR A 75 -1.32 5.46 -25.09
C THR A 75 -0.44 6.58 -25.63
N GLN A 76 -1.06 7.52 -26.34
CA GLN A 76 -0.49 8.81 -26.72
C GLN A 76 -1.43 9.93 -26.31
N LYS A 77 -0.88 11.04 -25.81
CA LYS A 77 -1.62 12.20 -25.36
C LYS A 77 -1.23 13.44 -26.18
N LYS A 78 -2.23 14.16 -26.66
CA LYS A 78 -2.09 15.52 -27.18
C LYS A 78 -2.60 16.49 -26.11
N ALA A 79 -1.82 17.49 -25.77
CA ALA A 79 -2.15 18.49 -24.75
C ALA A 79 -1.64 19.86 -25.21
N SER A 80 -2.19 20.93 -24.64
CA SER A 80 -1.69 22.29 -24.83
C SER A 80 -1.48 22.95 -23.48
N TYR A 81 -0.48 23.84 -23.40
CA TYR A 81 -0.10 24.53 -22.17
C TYR A 81 0.20 25.99 -22.47
N ILE A 82 -0.08 26.87 -21.48
CA ILE A 82 0.39 28.26 -21.43
C ILE A 82 1.17 28.44 -20.11
N LYS A 83 2.47 28.69 -20.18
CA LYS A 83 3.34 28.84 -18.99
C LYS A 83 3.18 27.71 -17.95
N GLY A 84 3.13 26.47 -18.41
CA GLY A 84 2.96 25.29 -17.56
C GLY A 84 1.53 24.96 -17.16
N VAL A 85 0.58 25.85 -17.38
CA VAL A 85 -0.84 25.66 -17.05
C VAL A 85 -1.54 24.97 -18.26
N PRO A 86 -2.31 23.89 -18.03
CA PRO A 86 -3.10 23.25 -19.07
C PRO A 86 -4.09 24.24 -19.70
N GLU A 87 -4.18 24.22 -21.05
CA GLU A 87 -5.06 25.11 -21.80
C GLU A 87 -5.59 24.41 -23.05
N GLY A 88 -6.87 24.65 -23.40
CA GLY A 88 -7.51 24.06 -24.57
C GLY A 88 -7.81 22.56 -24.44
N GLU A 89 -7.91 21.89 -25.55
CA GLU A 89 -8.27 20.46 -25.61
C GLU A 89 -7.08 19.57 -25.27
N GLN A 90 -7.32 18.58 -24.39
CA GLN A 90 -6.41 17.46 -24.16
C GLN A 90 -7.11 16.15 -24.56
N VAL A 91 -6.43 15.32 -25.32
CA VAL A 91 -6.99 14.08 -25.84
C VAL A 91 -5.97 12.96 -25.68
N THR A 92 -6.39 11.86 -25.07
CA THR A 92 -5.60 10.62 -24.99
C THR A 92 -6.16 9.62 -26.02
N TYR A 93 -5.26 8.97 -26.75
CA TYR A 93 -5.57 7.98 -27.79
C TYR A 93 -4.89 6.64 -27.49
N LEU A 94 -5.38 5.56 -28.12
CA LEU A 94 -4.64 4.31 -28.20
C LEU A 94 -3.37 4.45 -29.05
N PHE A 95 -2.27 3.83 -28.62
CA PHE A 95 -0.99 3.80 -29.34
C PHE A 95 -0.51 2.33 -29.48
N PRO A 96 0.13 1.91 -30.62
CA PRO A 96 0.24 2.66 -31.86
C PRO A 96 -1.09 2.69 -32.64
N GLY A 97 -1.37 3.80 -33.28
CA GLY A 97 -2.54 3.92 -34.09
C GLY A 97 -2.82 5.35 -34.56
N PRO A 98 -3.68 5.52 -35.59
CA PRO A 98 -4.04 6.84 -36.07
C PRO A 98 -4.77 7.63 -35.00
N ARG A 99 -4.55 8.95 -34.99
CA ARG A 99 -5.18 9.92 -34.08
C ARG A 99 -6.62 10.24 -34.50
N GLU A 100 -7.40 9.19 -34.67
CA GLU A 100 -8.79 9.32 -35.15
C GLU A 100 -9.74 9.43 -33.93
N LYS A 101 -10.89 10.10 -34.14
CA LYS A 101 -11.89 10.28 -33.05
C LYS A 101 -12.40 8.97 -32.45
N ASN A 102 -12.46 7.91 -33.25
CA ASN A 102 -12.89 6.58 -32.85
C ASN A 102 -11.87 5.79 -31.99
N LYS A 103 -10.69 6.37 -31.74
CA LYS A 103 -9.64 5.75 -30.90
C LYS A 103 -9.31 6.57 -29.64
N ARG A 104 -10.13 7.56 -29.32
CA ARG A 104 -9.99 8.35 -28.11
C ARG A 104 -10.27 7.50 -26.88
N LEU A 105 -9.42 7.61 -25.85
CA LEU A 105 -9.62 7.04 -24.53
C LEU A 105 -10.08 8.08 -23.52
N GLU A 106 -9.73 9.34 -23.76
CA GLU A 106 -10.10 10.45 -22.90
C GLU A 106 -10.14 11.76 -23.71
N TYR A 107 -11.09 12.60 -23.37
CA TYR A 107 -11.20 13.97 -23.86
C TYR A 107 -11.53 14.89 -22.68
N VAL A 108 -10.81 15.99 -22.58
CA VAL A 108 -11.05 17.03 -21.58
C VAL A 108 -10.63 18.39 -22.14
N LYS A 109 -11.36 19.45 -21.80
CA LYS A 109 -11.03 20.83 -22.19
C LYS A 109 -10.66 21.63 -20.93
N TYR A 110 -9.62 22.43 -21.04
CA TYR A 110 -9.14 23.31 -19.99
C TYR A 110 -9.25 24.78 -20.40
N GLU A 111 -9.58 25.64 -19.44
CA GLU A 111 -9.45 27.10 -19.52
C GLU A 111 -8.78 27.54 -18.19
N ASP A 112 -7.67 28.27 -18.28
CA ASP A 112 -6.87 28.70 -17.13
C ASP A 112 -6.54 27.53 -16.15
N GLY A 113 -6.21 26.37 -16.65
CA GLY A 113 -5.88 25.17 -15.87
C GLY A 113 -7.06 24.44 -15.25
N LYS A 114 -8.27 24.92 -15.44
CA LYS A 114 -9.50 24.33 -14.90
C LYS A 114 -10.27 23.58 -15.99
N ILE A 115 -10.84 22.43 -15.63
CA ILE A 115 -11.68 21.67 -16.57
C ILE A 115 -12.97 22.42 -16.83
N VAL A 116 -13.31 22.61 -18.10
CA VAL A 116 -14.57 23.24 -18.54
C VAL A 116 -15.33 22.34 -19.49
N GLY A 117 -16.65 22.45 -19.47
CA GLY A 117 -17.53 21.63 -20.32
C GLY A 117 -17.45 20.15 -19.97
N THR A 118 -17.47 19.28 -20.98
CA THR A 118 -17.60 17.84 -20.77
C THR A 118 -16.25 17.14 -20.77
N TRP A 119 -15.96 16.43 -19.70
CA TRP A 119 -14.89 15.43 -19.63
C TRP A 119 -15.48 14.05 -19.91
N THR A 120 -14.95 13.35 -20.90
CA THR A 120 -15.44 12.04 -21.32
C THR A 120 -14.29 11.03 -21.36
N THR A 121 -14.55 9.82 -20.91
CA THR A 121 -13.63 8.67 -21.02
C THR A 121 -14.28 7.54 -21.79
N TRP A 122 -13.45 6.76 -22.51
CA TRP A 122 -13.88 5.58 -23.27
C TRP A 122 -13.08 4.36 -22.86
N SER A 123 -13.68 3.17 -23.02
CA SER A 123 -12.98 1.89 -22.89
C SER A 123 -13.50 0.93 -23.96
N LYS A 124 -12.74 -0.12 -24.25
CA LYS A 124 -13.18 -1.18 -25.16
C LYS A 124 -14.17 -2.11 -24.46
N ASP A 125 -15.22 -2.51 -25.19
CA ASP A 125 -16.06 -3.65 -24.84
C ASP A 125 -15.38 -4.97 -25.23
N ASN A 126 -16.07 -6.09 -25.01
CA ASN A 126 -15.60 -7.44 -25.35
C ASN A 126 -15.39 -7.65 -26.86
N GLU A 127 -16.03 -6.84 -27.71
CA GLU A 127 -15.90 -6.86 -29.17
C GLU A 127 -14.77 -5.95 -29.66
N GLY A 128 -14.10 -5.24 -28.73
CA GLY A 128 -13.01 -4.30 -29.02
C GLY A 128 -13.47 -2.92 -29.47
N LYS A 129 -14.78 -2.65 -29.44
CA LYS A 129 -15.36 -1.35 -29.79
C LYS A 129 -15.20 -0.36 -28.63
N LEU A 130 -14.77 0.86 -28.93
CA LEU A 130 -14.70 1.94 -27.93
C LEU A 130 -16.09 2.50 -27.63
N ILE A 131 -16.46 2.46 -26.36
CA ILE A 131 -17.73 2.97 -25.85
C ILE A 131 -17.46 3.98 -24.73
N THR A 132 -18.32 4.98 -24.58
CA THR A 132 -18.26 5.92 -23.44
C THR A 132 -18.39 5.15 -22.15
N ARG A 133 -17.37 5.25 -21.33
CA ARG A 133 -17.28 4.66 -20.00
C ARG A 133 -17.72 5.65 -18.93
N GLY A 134 -17.14 6.85 -18.93
CA GLY A 134 -17.42 7.87 -17.93
C GLY A 134 -17.64 9.24 -18.55
N GLU A 135 -18.52 10.04 -17.92
CA GLU A 135 -18.82 11.38 -18.40
C GLU A 135 -19.26 12.28 -17.24
N ILE A 136 -18.81 13.53 -17.32
CA ILE A 136 -19.28 14.64 -16.48
C ILE A 136 -19.26 15.94 -17.30
N THR A 137 -20.25 16.78 -17.12
CA THR A 137 -20.22 18.18 -17.59
C THR A 137 -20.02 19.09 -16.40
N PHE A 138 -19.00 19.93 -16.44
CA PHE A 138 -18.69 20.89 -15.39
C PHE A 138 -19.35 22.23 -15.68
N GLU A 139 -20.12 22.71 -14.68
CA GLU A 139 -20.67 24.07 -14.60
C GLU A 139 -20.03 24.74 -13.37
N ASN A 140 -19.15 25.70 -13.60
CA ASN A 140 -18.41 26.38 -12.52
C ASN A 140 -17.72 25.44 -11.53
N GLY A 141 -17.06 24.37 -12.05
CA GLY A 141 -16.37 23.39 -11.23
C GLY A 141 -17.25 22.35 -10.55
N SER A 142 -18.56 22.39 -10.79
CA SER A 142 -19.51 21.43 -10.24
C SER A 142 -20.08 20.53 -11.31
N GLY A 143 -20.40 19.29 -10.97
CA GLY A 143 -21.01 18.34 -11.90
C GLY A 143 -21.20 16.97 -11.28
N ARG A 144 -21.91 16.10 -11.98
CA ARG A 144 -22.17 14.73 -11.55
C ARG A 144 -21.46 13.72 -12.45
N TRP A 145 -20.46 13.02 -11.91
CA TRP A 145 -19.77 11.91 -12.57
C TRP A 145 -20.66 10.68 -12.62
N LYS A 146 -20.68 10.05 -13.77
CA LYS A 146 -21.29 8.74 -13.99
C LYS A 146 -20.34 7.88 -14.81
N GLU A 147 -20.02 6.69 -14.32
CA GLU A 147 -19.20 5.70 -15.01
C GLU A 147 -19.99 4.42 -15.20
N ARG A 148 -19.88 3.83 -16.39
CA ARG A 148 -20.62 2.62 -16.79
C ARG A 148 -19.66 1.52 -17.21
N ASP A 149 -20.00 0.29 -16.91
CA ASP A 149 -19.31 -0.88 -17.46
C ASP A 149 -19.42 -0.90 -18.99
N PRO A 150 -18.33 -1.14 -19.72
CA PRO A 150 -18.34 -1.08 -21.18
C PRO A 150 -19.18 -2.20 -21.82
N ASN A 151 -19.37 -3.33 -21.17
CA ASN A 151 -20.08 -4.50 -21.72
C ASN A 151 -21.57 -4.49 -21.35
N THR A 152 -21.85 -4.35 -20.05
CA THR A 152 -23.23 -4.41 -19.53
C THR A 152 -23.96 -3.07 -19.59
N ARG A 153 -23.23 -1.97 -19.71
CA ARG A 153 -23.73 -0.57 -19.62
C ARG A 153 -24.30 -0.22 -18.25
N ALA A 154 -24.20 -1.12 -17.27
CA ALA A 154 -24.59 -0.86 -15.89
C ALA A 154 -23.77 0.30 -15.30
N LEU A 155 -24.40 1.10 -14.44
CA LEU A 155 -23.70 2.13 -13.65
C LEU A 155 -22.77 1.45 -12.65
N ILE A 156 -21.47 1.77 -12.71
CA ILE A 156 -20.46 1.17 -11.82
C ILE A 156 -19.83 2.17 -10.85
N LEU A 157 -19.93 3.47 -11.12
CA LEU A 157 -19.43 4.52 -10.23
C LEU A 157 -20.23 5.81 -10.44
N ALA A 158 -20.65 6.48 -9.36
CA ALA A 158 -21.27 7.78 -9.41
C ALA A 158 -20.97 8.62 -8.18
N GLY A 159 -20.93 9.93 -8.37
CA GLY A 159 -20.75 10.91 -7.30
C GLY A 159 -20.71 12.32 -7.85
N ASN A 160 -20.56 13.29 -7.00
CA ASN A 160 -20.53 14.70 -7.36
C ASN A 160 -19.10 15.25 -7.30
N TYR A 161 -18.86 16.28 -8.11
CA TYR A 161 -17.74 17.18 -8.00
C TYR A 161 -18.22 18.56 -7.61
N GLU A 162 -17.47 19.25 -6.76
CA GLU A 162 -17.58 20.65 -6.42
C GLU A 162 -16.19 21.26 -6.41
N ASN A 163 -16.01 22.45 -6.98
CA ASN A 163 -14.70 23.07 -7.16
C ASN A 163 -13.65 22.12 -7.81
N TRP A 164 -14.09 21.30 -8.79
CA TRP A 164 -13.30 20.29 -9.51
C TRP A 164 -12.77 19.13 -8.62
N GLU A 165 -13.24 19.01 -7.41
CA GLU A 165 -12.87 17.94 -6.47
C GLU A 165 -14.09 17.09 -6.13
N LYS A 166 -13.83 15.81 -5.79
CA LYS A 166 -14.91 14.90 -5.35
C LYS A 166 -15.58 15.46 -4.10
N SER A 167 -16.92 15.52 -4.08
CA SER A 167 -17.73 16.03 -2.99
C SER A 167 -18.94 15.15 -2.73
N GLY A 168 -19.39 15.10 -1.45
CA GLY A 168 -20.56 14.35 -1.02
C GLY A 168 -20.47 12.86 -1.27
N LEU A 169 -21.60 12.20 -1.35
CA LEU A 169 -21.72 10.75 -1.42
C LEU A 169 -21.26 10.20 -2.78
N TRP A 170 -20.32 9.27 -2.73
CA TRP A 170 -19.87 8.46 -3.86
C TRP A 170 -20.25 7.01 -3.66
N LYS A 171 -20.76 6.39 -4.73
CA LYS A 171 -21.17 4.99 -4.73
C LYS A 171 -20.54 4.23 -5.89
N SER A 172 -20.18 2.97 -5.65
CA SER A 172 -19.74 2.05 -6.69
C SER A 172 -20.54 0.75 -6.68
N TRP A 173 -20.66 0.15 -7.86
CA TRP A 173 -21.38 -1.11 -8.10
C TRP A 173 -20.53 -2.00 -9.00
N ASP A 174 -20.76 -3.31 -8.93
CA ASP A 174 -20.21 -4.24 -9.91
C ASP A 174 -21.02 -4.17 -11.24
N PRO A 175 -20.53 -4.81 -12.34
CA PRO A 175 -21.25 -4.84 -13.61
C PRO A 175 -22.64 -5.50 -13.58
N GLN A 176 -22.99 -6.21 -12.51
CA GLN A 176 -24.33 -6.80 -12.27
C GLN A 176 -25.23 -5.85 -11.47
N GLY A 177 -24.74 -4.68 -11.07
CA GLY A 177 -25.49 -3.69 -10.30
C GLY A 177 -25.47 -3.93 -8.79
N VAL A 178 -24.65 -4.87 -8.30
CA VAL A 178 -24.50 -5.13 -6.86
C VAL A 178 -23.63 -4.03 -6.24
N PRO A 179 -24.03 -3.42 -5.11
CA PRO A 179 -23.19 -2.45 -4.42
C PRO A 179 -21.81 -3.00 -4.06
N VAL A 180 -20.78 -2.19 -4.27
CA VAL A 180 -19.38 -2.51 -3.94
C VAL A 180 -18.86 -1.60 -2.83
N SER A 181 -19.11 -0.29 -2.92
CA SER A 181 -18.70 0.64 -1.86
C SER A 181 -19.49 1.93 -1.89
N GLU A 182 -19.58 2.58 -0.72
CA GLU A 182 -20.06 3.96 -0.62
C GLU A 182 -19.39 4.71 0.53
N GLY A 183 -19.35 6.04 0.39
CA GLY A 183 -18.82 6.95 1.41
C GLY A 183 -18.71 8.37 0.89
N ASP A 184 -18.43 9.28 1.80
CA ASP A 184 -18.39 10.70 1.51
C ASP A 184 -16.98 11.21 1.19
N TYR A 185 -16.94 12.19 0.30
CA TYR A 185 -15.76 13.03 0.03
C TYR A 185 -16.03 14.48 0.41
N VAL A 186 -15.01 15.15 0.93
CA VAL A 186 -14.93 16.61 1.09
C VAL A 186 -13.60 17.04 0.52
N GLU A 187 -13.59 18.00 -0.40
CA GLU A 187 -12.39 18.51 -1.07
C GLU A 187 -11.48 17.37 -1.59
N GLY A 188 -12.08 16.42 -2.32
CA GLY A 188 -11.39 15.28 -2.93
C GLY A 188 -10.89 14.22 -1.96
N LYS A 189 -11.10 14.38 -0.64
CA LYS A 189 -10.61 13.46 0.40
C LYS A 189 -11.76 12.70 1.03
N LYS A 190 -11.53 11.41 1.30
CA LYS A 190 -12.50 10.58 2.04
C LYS A 190 -12.71 11.14 3.45
N VAL A 191 -13.98 11.19 3.88
CA VAL A 191 -14.37 11.57 5.23
C VAL A 191 -15.41 10.61 5.80
N ASN A 192 -15.58 10.64 7.12
CA ASN A 192 -16.58 9.84 7.83
C ASN A 192 -16.47 8.32 7.55
N LYS A 193 -17.59 7.64 7.64
CA LYS A 193 -17.70 6.20 7.44
C LYS A 193 -17.75 5.86 5.95
N TRP A 194 -16.87 4.94 5.55
CA TRP A 194 -16.87 4.26 4.27
C TRP A 194 -17.27 2.81 4.47
N VAL A 195 -18.16 2.32 3.59
CA VAL A 195 -18.64 0.93 3.61
C VAL A 195 -18.21 0.25 2.32
N TRP A 196 -17.71 -0.97 2.44
CA TRP A 196 -17.47 -1.90 1.32
C TRP A 196 -18.37 -3.10 1.52
N TYR A 197 -19.15 -3.44 0.51
CA TYR A 197 -20.11 -4.53 0.56
C TYR A 197 -19.46 -5.85 0.16
N GLU A 198 -19.78 -6.92 0.86
CA GLU A 198 -19.42 -8.26 0.46
C GLU A 198 -20.48 -8.79 -0.53
N LYS A 199 -20.01 -9.39 -1.65
CA LYS A 199 -20.92 -9.88 -2.69
C LYS A 199 -21.96 -10.85 -2.12
N GLY A 200 -23.25 -10.52 -2.30
CA GLY A 200 -24.37 -11.31 -1.82
C GLY A 200 -24.73 -11.11 -0.35
N LYS A 201 -24.16 -10.10 0.34
CA LYS A 201 -24.49 -9.74 1.72
C LYS A 201 -24.91 -8.28 1.83
N ASP A 202 -25.85 -8.00 2.74
CA ASP A 202 -26.31 -6.64 3.03
C ASP A 202 -25.33 -5.86 3.93
N THR A 203 -24.30 -6.53 4.42
CA THR A 203 -23.27 -5.95 5.32
C THR A 203 -21.91 -6.04 4.68
N GLY A 204 -21.08 -5.06 4.96
CA GLY A 204 -19.73 -4.98 4.45
C GLY A 204 -18.73 -4.56 5.53
N TRP A 205 -17.53 -4.23 5.08
CA TRP A 205 -16.47 -3.72 5.94
C TRP A 205 -16.62 -2.22 6.10
N GLU A 206 -16.24 -1.71 7.26
CA GLU A 206 -16.33 -0.30 7.58
C GLU A 206 -14.96 0.27 7.93
N GLU A 207 -14.65 1.42 7.34
CA GLU A 207 -13.48 2.21 7.66
C GLU A 207 -13.90 3.66 7.89
N ASN A 208 -13.32 4.32 8.90
CA ASN A 208 -13.60 5.73 9.13
C ASN A 208 -12.41 6.58 8.72
N TYR A 209 -12.70 7.73 8.14
CA TYR A 209 -11.71 8.65 7.62
C TYR A 209 -11.93 10.06 8.15
N ASN A 210 -10.82 10.76 8.39
CA ASN A 210 -10.75 12.19 8.59
C ASN A 210 -9.76 12.77 7.59
N ASN A 211 -10.22 13.66 6.71
CA ASN A 211 -9.37 14.33 5.71
C ASN A 211 -8.49 13.37 4.87
N GLY A 212 -9.04 12.20 4.50
CA GLY A 212 -8.36 11.17 3.70
C GLY A 212 -7.50 10.19 4.49
N VAL A 213 -7.34 10.39 5.79
CA VAL A 213 -6.56 9.54 6.68
C VAL A 213 -7.51 8.66 7.51
N LEU A 214 -7.14 7.38 7.74
CA LEU A 214 -7.92 6.50 8.62
C LEU A 214 -7.98 7.09 10.03
N ASP A 215 -9.18 7.34 10.53
CA ASP A 215 -9.43 7.90 11.86
C ASP A 215 -10.77 7.41 12.41
N GLY A 216 -10.76 6.80 13.60
CA GLY A 216 -11.92 6.17 14.21
C GLY A 216 -11.97 4.66 14.01
N LYS A 217 -13.15 4.08 14.09
CA LYS A 217 -13.38 2.63 14.01
C LYS A 217 -12.96 2.08 12.66
N PHE A 218 -12.35 0.92 12.69
CA PHE A 218 -11.89 0.14 11.55
C PHE A 218 -12.37 -1.30 11.69
N ASN A 219 -13.03 -1.80 10.65
CA ASN A 219 -13.42 -3.19 10.56
C ASN A 219 -13.25 -3.63 9.11
N ASN A 220 -12.15 -4.30 8.80
CA ASN A 220 -11.95 -4.85 7.47
C ASN A 220 -11.49 -6.31 7.57
N LEU A 221 -12.41 -7.21 7.32
CA LEU A 221 -12.20 -8.66 7.41
C LEU A 221 -12.08 -9.32 6.02
N SER A 222 -12.00 -8.52 4.95
CA SER A 222 -11.80 -9.03 3.59
C SER A 222 -10.53 -9.89 3.51
N PRO A 223 -10.58 -11.07 2.85
CA PRO A 223 -9.39 -11.88 2.62
C PRO A 223 -8.32 -11.15 1.79
N TYR A 224 -8.72 -10.15 1.02
CA TYR A 224 -7.84 -9.33 0.18
C TYR A 224 -7.42 -8.01 0.83
N ALA A 225 -7.84 -7.75 2.07
CA ALA A 225 -7.49 -6.53 2.77
C ALA A 225 -5.98 -6.42 3.03
N LYS A 226 -5.41 -5.24 2.81
CA LYS A 226 -4.02 -4.94 3.19
C LYS A 226 -3.83 -5.04 4.71
N ILE A 227 -4.85 -4.61 5.47
CA ILE A 227 -4.94 -4.77 6.93
C ILE A 227 -6.23 -5.54 7.16
N ARG A 228 -6.13 -6.78 7.67
CA ARG A 228 -7.28 -7.61 8.02
C ARG A 228 -7.45 -7.62 9.52
N GLY A 229 -8.43 -6.88 10.02
CA GLY A 229 -8.60 -6.73 11.47
C GLY A 229 -9.76 -5.85 11.87
N VAL A 230 -9.95 -5.77 13.17
CA VAL A 230 -10.92 -4.91 13.85
C VAL A 230 -10.19 -4.11 14.91
N GLY A 231 -10.44 -2.79 14.95
CA GLY A 231 -9.80 -1.90 15.91
C GLY A 231 -10.13 -0.44 15.65
N SER A 232 -9.21 0.44 15.97
CA SER A 232 -9.36 1.88 15.72
C SER A 232 -8.05 2.50 15.25
N PHE A 233 -8.18 3.57 14.48
CA PHE A 233 -7.08 4.45 14.09
C PHE A 233 -7.26 5.82 14.72
N SER A 234 -6.17 6.53 14.95
CA SER A 234 -6.11 7.95 15.21
C SER A 234 -5.02 8.53 14.31
N ASP A 235 -5.38 9.47 13.43
CA ASP A 235 -4.46 10.07 12.45
C ASP A 235 -3.64 9.04 11.66
N GLY A 236 -4.28 7.98 11.19
CA GLY A 236 -3.64 6.91 10.41
C GLY A 236 -2.83 5.91 11.22
N VAL A 237 -2.79 6.05 12.54
CA VAL A 237 -2.00 5.22 13.44
C VAL A 237 -2.91 4.33 14.28
N LYS A 238 -2.60 3.02 14.38
CA LYS A 238 -3.38 2.08 15.19
C LYS A 238 -3.39 2.52 16.66
N THR A 239 -4.59 2.49 17.29
CA THR A 239 -4.80 2.83 18.69
C THR A 239 -5.85 1.92 19.34
N GLY A 240 -5.83 1.80 20.68
CA GLY A 240 -6.77 0.97 21.43
C GLY A 240 -6.66 -0.53 21.13
N GLU A 241 -7.70 -1.27 21.48
CA GLU A 241 -7.74 -2.72 21.31
C GLU A 241 -7.86 -3.12 19.84
N TRP A 242 -7.13 -4.17 19.45
CA TRP A 242 -7.10 -4.71 18.09
C TRP A 242 -7.22 -6.23 18.10
N GLU A 243 -7.98 -6.72 17.13
CA GLU A 243 -7.95 -8.11 16.69
C GLU A 243 -7.45 -8.15 15.24
N GLU A 244 -6.39 -8.89 14.99
CA GLU A 244 -5.83 -9.06 13.66
C GLU A 244 -5.96 -10.51 13.20
N TYR A 245 -6.15 -10.69 11.91
CA TYR A 245 -6.41 -11.99 11.31
C TYR A 245 -5.38 -12.32 10.24
N TYR A 246 -5.11 -13.60 10.04
CA TYR A 246 -4.26 -14.04 8.95
C TYR A 246 -4.87 -13.64 7.60
N THR A 247 -4.03 -13.14 6.70
CA THR A 247 -4.41 -12.98 5.30
C THR A 247 -4.40 -14.36 4.66
N SER A 248 -5.54 -14.78 4.12
CA SER A 248 -5.72 -16.07 3.47
C SER A 248 -6.71 -15.89 2.34
N THR A 249 -6.53 -16.64 1.25
CA THR A 249 -7.47 -16.68 0.14
C THR A 249 -8.73 -17.50 0.47
N ASP A 250 -8.70 -18.26 1.57
CA ASP A 250 -9.89 -18.91 2.11
C ASP A 250 -10.68 -17.91 2.97
N GLU A 251 -11.98 -18.08 3.07
CA GLU A 251 -12.88 -17.23 3.84
C GLU A 251 -12.73 -17.41 5.37
N SER A 252 -11.80 -18.26 5.82
CA SER A 252 -11.62 -18.53 7.25
C SER A 252 -11.06 -17.31 7.99
N LEU A 253 -11.82 -16.87 9.00
CA LEU A 253 -11.40 -15.81 9.93
C LEU A 253 -10.57 -16.44 11.06
N LYS A 254 -9.27 -16.63 10.82
CA LYS A 254 -8.35 -17.11 11.85
C LYS A 254 -7.57 -15.95 12.42
N ARG A 255 -7.81 -15.67 13.71
CA ARG A 255 -7.08 -14.64 14.43
C ARG A 255 -5.59 -14.95 14.41
N SER A 256 -4.77 -13.94 14.17
CA SER A 256 -3.31 -14.04 14.23
C SER A 256 -2.78 -13.47 15.54
N GLN A 257 -3.39 -12.39 16.03
CA GLN A 257 -3.02 -11.74 17.28
C GLN A 257 -4.11 -10.80 17.78
N SER A 258 -4.10 -10.51 19.10
CA SER A 258 -4.96 -9.49 19.70
C SER A 258 -4.27 -8.81 20.88
N GLY A 259 -4.56 -7.52 21.08
CA GLY A 259 -4.03 -6.70 22.17
C GLY A 259 -4.11 -5.22 21.82
N ALA A 260 -3.53 -4.38 22.66
CA ALA A 260 -3.64 -2.94 22.52
C ALA A 260 -2.48 -2.30 21.74
N TYR A 261 -2.82 -1.27 20.95
CA TYR A 261 -1.85 -0.33 20.37
C TYR A 261 -1.95 1.03 21.05
N GLN A 262 -0.80 1.67 21.21
CA GLN A 262 -0.68 3.07 21.59
C GLN A 262 0.33 3.73 20.64
N PHE A 263 -0.08 4.80 19.94
CA PHE A 263 0.74 5.48 18.92
C PHE A 263 1.35 4.50 17.89
N GLY A 264 0.57 3.52 17.43
CA GLY A 264 0.99 2.52 16.44
C GLY A 264 1.94 1.44 16.97
N LYS A 265 2.24 1.44 18.25
CA LYS A 265 3.12 0.46 18.90
C LYS A 265 2.31 -0.46 19.82
N LYS A 266 2.63 -1.76 19.77
CA LYS A 266 2.04 -2.73 20.70
C LYS A 266 2.42 -2.39 22.15
N VAL A 267 1.41 -2.39 23.03
CA VAL A 267 1.57 -2.18 24.47
C VAL A 267 0.68 -3.16 25.25
N GLY A 268 1.01 -3.40 26.52
CA GLY A 268 0.22 -4.27 27.38
C GLY A 268 0.18 -5.73 26.92
N THR A 269 -0.79 -6.48 27.39
CA THR A 269 -0.90 -7.92 27.14
C THR A 269 -1.38 -8.20 25.71
N TRP A 270 -0.70 -9.13 25.04
CA TRP A 270 -1.02 -9.63 23.71
C TRP A 270 -1.15 -11.13 23.71
N SER A 271 -2.17 -11.62 23.00
CA SER A 271 -2.32 -13.04 22.67
C SER A 271 -1.95 -13.27 21.22
N LEU A 272 -1.13 -14.28 20.95
CA LEU A 272 -0.69 -14.69 19.62
C LEU A 272 -1.27 -16.06 19.28
N TYR A 273 -1.70 -16.25 18.02
CA TYR A 273 -2.38 -17.46 17.57
C TYR A 273 -1.68 -18.07 16.36
N ALA A 274 -1.67 -19.38 16.27
CA ALA A 274 -1.26 -20.10 15.08
C ALA A 274 -2.38 -20.14 14.02
N LYS A 275 -2.05 -20.47 12.78
CA LYS A 275 -3.03 -20.58 11.67
C LYS A 275 -4.14 -21.61 11.92
N ASN A 276 -3.94 -22.57 12.82
CA ASN A 276 -4.98 -23.52 13.24
C ASN A 276 -5.93 -22.95 14.31
N GLY A 277 -5.74 -21.69 14.73
CA GLY A 277 -6.55 -20.99 15.73
C GLY A 277 -6.14 -21.20 17.19
N ARG A 278 -5.11 -22.02 17.44
CA ARG A 278 -4.61 -22.24 18.82
C ARG A 278 -3.82 -21.04 19.30
N ARG A 279 -3.99 -20.67 20.57
CA ARG A 279 -3.16 -19.65 21.21
C ARG A 279 -1.78 -20.23 21.50
N VAL A 280 -0.75 -19.61 20.97
CA VAL A 280 0.63 -20.11 21.03
C VAL A 280 1.54 -19.25 21.86
N ALA A 281 1.15 -18.02 22.16
CA ALA A 281 1.90 -17.19 23.12
C ALA A 281 1.00 -16.10 23.71
N GLU A 282 1.34 -15.71 24.95
CA GLU A 282 0.75 -14.55 25.61
C GLU A 282 1.79 -13.87 26.50
N GLY A 283 1.77 -12.54 26.52
CA GLY A 283 2.65 -11.75 27.36
C GLY A 283 2.58 -10.28 27.00
N SER A 284 3.39 -9.48 27.66
CA SER A 284 3.34 -8.03 27.51
C SER A 284 4.30 -7.50 26.47
N PHE A 285 3.84 -6.49 25.71
CA PHE A 285 4.68 -5.65 24.88
C PHE A 285 4.86 -4.26 25.48
N LYS A 286 6.05 -3.71 25.32
CA LYS A 286 6.38 -2.31 25.57
C LYS A 286 7.00 -1.74 24.29
N ASN A 287 6.29 -0.84 23.61
CA ASN A 287 6.74 -0.23 22.33
C ASN A 287 7.16 -1.26 21.26
N ASN A 288 6.34 -2.28 21.01
CA ASN A 288 6.59 -3.41 20.08
C ASN A 288 7.65 -4.42 20.54
N LEU A 289 8.25 -4.26 21.70
CA LEU A 289 9.23 -5.18 22.25
C LEU A 289 8.57 -6.07 23.31
N LYS A 290 8.79 -7.40 23.26
CA LYS A 290 8.38 -8.31 24.32
C LYS A 290 9.09 -7.91 25.63
N GLU A 291 8.32 -7.76 26.69
CA GLU A 291 8.82 -7.35 28.00
C GLU A 291 8.06 -8.09 29.11
N GLY A 292 8.73 -8.41 30.20
CA GLY A 292 8.12 -9.09 31.33
C GLY A 292 7.76 -10.55 31.07
N GLU A 293 6.79 -11.07 31.79
CA GLU A 293 6.41 -12.49 31.78
C GLU A 293 5.70 -12.85 30.47
N TRP A 294 6.10 -13.98 29.86
CA TRP A 294 5.53 -14.59 28.67
C TRP A 294 5.29 -16.08 28.88
N ILE A 295 4.18 -16.57 28.31
CA ILE A 295 3.93 -17.99 28.10
C ILE A 295 3.95 -18.23 26.60
N GLU A 296 4.66 -19.26 26.14
CA GLU A 296 4.74 -19.61 24.72
C GLU A 296 4.85 -21.13 24.50
N GLY A 297 4.27 -21.64 23.41
CA GLY A 297 4.28 -23.08 23.14
C GLY A 297 3.43 -23.47 21.93
N GLN A 298 3.14 -24.77 21.82
CA GLN A 298 2.33 -25.30 20.73
C GLN A 298 0.82 -25.00 20.88
N ASP A 299 0.37 -24.90 22.13
CA ASP A 299 -0.99 -24.58 22.53
C ASP A 299 -0.96 -24.30 24.04
N ILE A 300 -0.93 -23.03 24.41
CA ILE A 300 -0.76 -22.63 25.83
C ILE A 300 -2.02 -22.83 26.68
N ASP A 301 -3.16 -23.11 26.03
CA ASP A 301 -4.41 -23.40 26.71
C ASP A 301 -4.59 -24.91 26.99
N SER A 302 -3.67 -25.75 26.49
CA SER A 302 -3.76 -27.20 26.61
C SER A 302 -2.62 -27.79 27.45
N SER A 303 -2.98 -28.42 28.57
CA SER A 303 -2.04 -29.20 29.42
C SER A 303 -1.43 -30.41 28.67
N SER A 304 -1.95 -30.77 27.51
CA SER A 304 -1.44 -31.88 26.70
C SER A 304 -0.39 -31.45 25.66
N LYS A 305 0.06 -30.19 25.69
CA LYS A 305 1.03 -29.62 24.78
C LYS A 305 2.23 -29.02 25.50
N PHE A 306 3.33 -28.89 24.76
CA PHE A 306 4.54 -28.25 25.26
C PHE A 306 4.35 -26.73 25.38
N PHE A 307 4.74 -26.16 26.49
CA PHE A 307 4.81 -24.72 26.71
C PHE A 307 5.98 -24.33 27.61
N GLY A 308 6.44 -23.09 27.46
CA GLY A 308 7.45 -22.47 28.31
C GLY A 308 6.92 -21.17 28.91
N LYS A 309 7.40 -20.85 30.09
CA LYS A 309 7.07 -19.64 30.85
C LYS A 309 8.34 -18.99 31.39
N GLY A 310 8.47 -17.68 31.18
CA GLY A 310 9.61 -16.91 31.71
C GLY A 310 9.55 -15.46 31.28
N ASN A 311 10.64 -14.75 31.45
CA ASN A 311 10.70 -13.33 31.21
C ASN A 311 11.42 -12.99 29.89
N TYR A 312 10.93 -11.95 29.22
CA TYR A 312 11.60 -11.24 28.16
C TYR A 312 12.06 -9.86 28.62
N SER A 313 13.19 -9.43 28.12
CA SER A 313 13.64 -8.04 28.15
C SER A 313 14.09 -7.64 26.74
N ASN A 314 13.45 -6.60 26.17
CA ASN A 314 13.75 -6.10 24.82
C ASN A 314 13.74 -7.21 23.74
N ASN A 315 12.69 -8.04 23.69
CA ASN A 315 12.53 -9.20 22.78
C ASN A 315 13.47 -10.38 23.03
N LYS A 316 14.31 -10.36 24.04
CA LYS A 316 15.24 -11.44 24.37
C LYS A 316 14.81 -12.15 25.65
N LYS A 317 14.82 -13.49 25.65
CA LYS A 317 14.63 -14.27 26.88
C LYS A 317 15.67 -13.84 27.92
N ASN A 318 15.22 -13.57 29.13
CA ASN A 318 16.11 -13.10 30.19
C ASN A 318 15.63 -13.58 31.57
N GLY A 319 16.54 -14.02 32.41
CA GLY A 319 16.22 -14.58 33.73
C GLY A 319 15.66 -16.00 33.67
N SER A 320 14.93 -16.41 34.68
CA SER A 320 14.44 -17.78 34.84
C SER A 320 13.36 -18.15 33.86
N TRP A 321 13.45 -19.37 33.34
CA TRP A 321 12.48 -19.98 32.44
C TRP A 321 12.16 -21.39 32.90
N SER A 322 10.88 -21.76 32.82
CA SER A 322 10.41 -23.11 33.02
C SER A 322 9.68 -23.63 31.80
N TYR A 323 9.87 -24.89 31.48
CA TYR A 323 9.23 -25.57 30.34
C TYR A 323 8.55 -26.86 30.84
N VAL A 324 7.37 -27.11 30.32
CA VAL A 324 6.56 -28.26 30.70
C VAL A 324 6.12 -29.02 29.47
N ALA A 325 6.34 -30.32 29.48
CA ALA A 325 5.81 -31.26 28.50
C ALA A 325 4.46 -31.84 28.92
N PRO A 326 3.74 -32.49 28.00
CA PRO A 326 2.51 -33.25 28.32
C PRO A 326 2.73 -34.19 29.49
N ARG A 327 1.74 -34.22 30.43
CA ARG A 327 1.80 -35.01 31.68
C ARG A 327 2.98 -34.63 32.59
N GLN A 328 3.50 -33.38 32.42
CA GLN A 328 4.64 -32.85 33.21
C GLN A 328 5.91 -33.69 33.07
N ASN A 329 6.15 -34.31 31.92
CA ASN A 329 7.33 -35.16 31.70
C ASN A 329 7.92 -34.96 30.29
N PRO A 330 9.07 -34.27 30.16
CA PRO A 330 9.88 -33.67 31.22
C PRO A 330 9.34 -32.32 31.73
N THR A 331 9.83 -31.88 32.88
CA THR A 331 9.88 -30.48 33.32
C THR A 331 11.30 -29.97 33.23
N VAL A 332 11.47 -28.74 32.81
CA VAL A 332 12.78 -28.12 32.57
C VAL A 332 12.82 -26.75 33.19
N GLU A 333 13.85 -26.47 33.93
CA GLU A 333 14.10 -25.17 34.57
C GLU A 333 15.50 -24.70 34.25
N GLY A 334 15.66 -23.42 33.93
CA GLY A 334 16.99 -22.83 33.65
C GLY A 334 16.89 -21.33 33.47
N SER A 335 17.95 -20.74 32.99
CA SER A 335 18.01 -19.29 32.82
C SER A 335 18.54 -18.90 31.44
N PHE A 336 18.18 -17.70 31.03
CA PHE A 336 18.71 -17.03 29.84
C PHE A 336 19.34 -15.70 30.22
N THR A 337 20.40 -15.35 29.50
CA THR A 337 21.01 -14.03 29.53
C THR A 337 21.06 -13.49 28.11
N ASN A 338 20.37 -12.38 27.87
CA ASN A 338 20.30 -11.75 26.52
C ASN A 338 19.86 -12.68 25.38
N GLY A 339 18.99 -13.63 25.67
CA GLY A 339 18.44 -14.59 24.69
C GLY A 339 19.21 -15.91 24.60
N GLU A 340 20.38 -16.02 25.23
CA GLU A 340 21.18 -17.23 25.23
C GLU A 340 20.99 -18.03 26.55
N PRO A 341 20.88 -19.38 26.46
CA PRO A 341 20.87 -20.23 27.68
C PRO A 341 22.09 -19.99 28.55
N SER A 342 21.88 -19.83 29.84
CA SER A 342 22.96 -19.51 30.78
C SER A 342 22.82 -20.29 32.08
N GLY A 343 23.94 -20.50 32.77
CA GLY A 343 23.99 -21.20 34.04
C GLY A 343 23.66 -22.68 33.94
N GLU A 344 23.35 -23.24 35.10
CA GLU A 344 22.97 -24.66 35.25
C GLU A 344 21.48 -24.83 34.99
N TRP A 345 21.12 -25.84 34.21
CA TRP A 345 19.77 -26.25 33.89
C TRP A 345 19.39 -27.51 34.63
N LYS A 346 18.14 -27.61 35.02
CA LYS A 346 17.57 -28.78 35.73
C LYS A 346 16.45 -29.38 34.85
N VAL A 347 16.51 -30.68 34.67
CA VAL A 347 15.51 -31.48 33.95
C VAL A 347 15.03 -32.60 34.87
N VAL A 348 13.71 -32.72 35.04
CA VAL A 348 13.10 -33.89 35.68
C VAL A 348 12.42 -34.72 34.58
N TYR A 349 12.92 -35.92 34.34
CA TYR A 349 12.39 -36.84 33.33
C TYR A 349 12.28 -38.26 33.90
N ASN A 350 11.10 -38.86 33.78
CA ASN A 350 10.81 -40.20 34.29
C ASN A 350 11.18 -40.39 35.78
N LYS A 351 10.93 -39.36 36.61
CA LYS A 351 11.27 -39.29 38.05
C LYS A 351 12.77 -39.14 38.35
N GLU A 352 13.62 -39.08 37.34
CA GLU A 352 15.06 -38.80 37.53
C GLU A 352 15.35 -37.32 37.31
N THR A 353 16.33 -36.78 38.01
CA THR A 353 16.77 -35.40 37.92
C THR A 353 18.15 -35.35 37.27
N TYR A 354 18.26 -34.51 36.24
CA TYR A 354 19.50 -34.25 35.52
C TYR A 354 19.83 -32.77 35.66
N THR A 355 21.09 -32.45 35.93
CA THR A 355 21.61 -31.07 35.93
C THR A 355 22.82 -30.93 35.03
N GLY A 356 23.06 -29.72 34.52
CA GLY A 356 24.16 -29.40 33.61
C GLY A 356 23.83 -28.29 32.66
N SER A 357 24.68 -28.06 31.66
CA SER A 357 24.36 -27.13 30.59
C SER A 357 23.20 -27.66 29.74
N LEU A 358 22.42 -26.75 29.11
CA LEU A 358 21.30 -27.16 28.24
C LEU A 358 21.76 -28.07 27.11
N ALA A 359 22.95 -27.83 26.55
CA ALA A 359 23.53 -28.65 25.49
C ALA A 359 23.82 -30.09 25.92
N GLU A 360 24.40 -30.26 27.11
CA GLU A 360 24.64 -31.60 27.70
C GLU A 360 23.34 -32.32 28.01
N LEU A 361 22.36 -31.61 28.54
CA LEU A 361 21.06 -32.19 28.89
C LEU A 361 20.25 -32.63 27.67
N LYS A 362 20.33 -31.92 26.54
CA LYS A 362 19.71 -32.35 25.27
C LYS A 362 20.25 -33.70 24.76
N ASN A 363 21.53 -33.99 25.01
CA ASN A 363 22.15 -35.29 24.66
C ASN A 363 21.66 -36.39 25.61
N LYS A 364 21.48 -36.09 26.93
CA LYS A 364 21.05 -37.07 27.92
C LYS A 364 19.55 -37.37 27.88
N VAL A 365 18.75 -36.35 27.49
CA VAL A 365 17.27 -36.42 27.46
C VAL A 365 16.81 -35.93 26.08
N PRO A 366 16.80 -36.80 25.03
CA PRO A 366 16.44 -36.41 23.64
C PRO A 366 15.08 -35.74 23.50
N LYS A 367 14.14 -35.98 24.43
CA LYS A 367 12.82 -35.35 24.50
C LYS A 367 12.91 -33.82 24.60
N LEU A 368 14.02 -33.26 25.05
CA LEU A 368 14.25 -31.83 25.11
C LEU A 368 14.32 -31.15 23.73
N ASN A 369 14.60 -31.90 22.67
CA ASN A 369 14.64 -31.36 21.32
C ASN A 369 13.24 -30.96 20.78
N GLU A 370 12.18 -31.37 21.48
CA GLU A 370 10.80 -30.96 21.15
C GLU A 370 10.44 -29.57 21.67
N PHE A 371 11.28 -28.99 22.55
CA PHE A 371 11.07 -27.63 23.08
C PHE A 371 11.75 -26.57 22.20
N SER A 372 11.12 -25.41 22.09
CA SER A 372 11.71 -24.21 21.51
C SER A 372 12.35 -23.37 22.62
N PHE A 373 13.59 -23.63 22.90
CA PHE A 373 14.37 -22.88 23.89
C PHE A 373 14.78 -21.51 23.37
#